data_fa44d2ec8c840a25d46e23cfcef28e04
#
_entry.id   fa44d2ec8c840a25d46e23cfcef28e04
#
_cell.length_a   1.000
_cell.length_b   1.000
_cell.length_c   1.000
_cell.angle_alpha   90.00
_cell.angle_beta   90.00
_cell.angle_gamma   90.00
#
_symmetry.space_group_name_H-M   'P 1'
#
loop_
_entity.id
_entity.type
_entity.pdbx_description
1 polymer ?
#
loop_
_entity_poly.entity_id
_entity_poly.type
_entity_poly.pdbx_seq_one_letter_code
_entity_poly.pdbx_strand_id
1 'polypeptide(L)'
;MSMEKRIDIHPGDTAAFRNLTNYCVGTGRLDLALHREYQEQLAAVQEKCHFRYIRGHGLFSDQMGIYQEWGPPFAEKQQWYCFTYLDRVMDAYLENGLEPFLELGFMPEKLASSEQTLFYWKAHTVPPKDMAE
;
A
#
# COMPACT_ATOMS: atom_id res chain seq x y z
N MET A 1 34.90 35.04 -5.73
CA MET A 1 34.42 35.14 -7.12
C MET A 1 33.26 34.15 -7.27
N SER A 2 32.04 34.65 -7.45
CA SER A 2 30.87 33.81 -7.75
C SER A 2 30.99 33.42 -9.23
N MET A 3 31.03 32.11 -9.52
CA MET A 3 30.94 31.65 -10.89
C MET A 3 29.45 31.67 -11.29
N GLU A 4 29.11 32.60 -12.14
CA GLU A 4 27.78 32.66 -12.76
C GLU A 4 27.64 31.49 -13.74
N LYS A 5 26.71 30.57 -13.46
CA LYS A 5 26.39 29.45 -14.36
C LYS A 5 25.24 29.88 -15.27
N ARG A 6 25.51 29.97 -16.57
CA ARG A 6 24.50 30.24 -17.57
C ARG A 6 23.99 28.92 -18.16
N ILE A 7 22.67 28.75 -18.25
CA ILE A 7 22.01 27.63 -18.92
C ILE A 7 21.26 28.22 -20.11
N ASP A 8 21.65 27.84 -21.32
CA ASP A 8 20.94 28.20 -22.53
C ASP A 8 20.00 27.05 -22.94
N ILE A 9 18.72 27.36 -23.10
CA ILE A 9 17.67 26.38 -23.50
C ILE A 9 17.29 26.72 -24.94
N HIS A 10 17.46 25.72 -25.82
CA HIS A 10 17.07 25.83 -27.23
C HIS A 10 15.82 24.99 -27.48
N PRO A 11 14.60 25.59 -27.60
CA PRO A 11 13.36 24.85 -27.76
C PRO A 11 13.27 23.94 -28.98
N GLY A 12 14.15 24.14 -29.96
CA GLY A 12 14.29 23.29 -31.16
C GLY A 12 15.11 22.01 -30.93
N ASP A 13 15.90 21.95 -29.86
CA ASP A 13 16.75 20.80 -29.55
C ASP A 13 15.93 19.77 -28.76
N THR A 14 15.31 18.84 -29.46
CA THR A 14 14.47 17.79 -28.84
C THR A 14 15.13 16.43 -29.02
N ALA A 15 14.99 15.58 -28.02
CA ALA A 15 15.36 14.19 -28.02
C ALA A 15 14.18 13.31 -27.63
N ALA A 16 14.17 12.05 -28.06
CA ALA A 16 13.16 11.11 -27.65
C ALA A 16 13.22 10.89 -26.12
N PHE A 17 12.11 11.12 -25.44
CA PHE A 17 11.97 10.93 -24.00
C PHE A 17 11.08 9.70 -23.72
N ARG A 18 11.63 8.72 -23.01
CA ARG A 18 10.82 7.59 -22.51
C ARG A 18 10.14 8.02 -21.20
N ASN A 19 8.85 8.31 -21.28
CA ASN A 19 8.07 8.63 -20.09
C ASN A 19 7.78 7.36 -19.27
N LEU A 20 8.27 7.31 -18.03
CA LEU A 20 7.99 6.26 -17.06
C LEU A 20 7.25 6.78 -15.83
N THR A 21 6.78 8.03 -15.85
CA THR A 21 6.12 8.68 -14.70
C THR A 21 4.78 8.04 -14.35
N ASN A 22 4.15 7.37 -15.30
CA ASN A 22 2.89 6.64 -15.13
C ASN A 22 3.09 5.11 -14.87
N TYR A 23 4.32 4.68 -14.58
CA TYR A 23 4.58 3.25 -14.35
C TYR A 23 3.98 2.75 -13.04
N CYS A 24 4.17 3.47 -11.93
CA CYS A 24 3.66 3.08 -10.63
C CYS A 24 3.32 4.31 -9.80
N VAL A 25 2.19 4.26 -9.11
CA VAL A 25 1.77 5.29 -8.14
C VAL A 25 1.77 4.71 -6.73
N GLY A 26 2.31 5.46 -5.76
CA GLY A 26 2.21 5.14 -4.34
C GLY A 26 0.91 5.70 -3.77
N THR A 27 0.19 4.88 -3.02
CA THR A 27 -1.14 5.24 -2.50
C THR A 27 -1.25 5.31 -0.98
N GLY A 28 -0.15 5.09 -0.24
CA GLY A 28 -0.18 5.08 1.21
C GLY A 28 -0.72 3.76 1.79
N ARG A 29 -1.53 3.84 2.86
CA ARG A 29 -2.05 2.65 3.53
C ARG A 29 -3.16 1.99 2.72
N LEU A 30 -3.11 0.66 2.64
CA LEU A 30 -4.04 -0.12 1.84
C LEU A 30 -5.49 -0.05 2.36
N ASP A 31 -5.69 0.07 3.68
CA ASP A 31 -7.01 0.21 4.30
C ASP A 31 -7.77 1.47 3.85
N LEU A 32 -7.06 2.53 3.44
CA LEU A 32 -7.69 3.73 2.91
C LEU A 32 -8.46 3.47 1.61
N ALA A 33 -8.06 2.46 0.85
CA ALA A 33 -8.73 2.08 -0.38
C ALA A 33 -10.13 1.45 -0.16
N LEU A 34 -10.50 1.16 1.08
CA LEU A 34 -11.87 0.76 1.44
C LEU A 34 -12.85 1.93 1.50
N HIS A 35 -12.35 3.17 1.57
CA HIS A 35 -13.18 4.37 1.62
C HIS A 35 -13.70 4.77 0.24
N ARG A 36 -14.97 5.14 0.18
CA ARG A 36 -15.60 5.55 -1.09
C ARG A 36 -14.93 6.75 -1.73
N GLU A 37 -14.62 7.77 -0.94
CA GLU A 37 -13.96 8.97 -1.43
C GLU A 37 -12.58 8.68 -2.04
N TYR A 38 -11.85 7.72 -1.45
CA TYR A 38 -10.58 7.29 -2.03
C TYR A 38 -10.79 6.65 -3.41
N GLN A 39 -11.77 5.77 -3.56
CA GLN A 39 -12.06 5.09 -4.81
C GLN A 39 -12.52 6.08 -5.90
N GLU A 40 -13.37 7.06 -5.55
CA GLU A 40 -13.81 8.12 -6.45
C GLU A 40 -12.60 8.98 -6.92
N GLN A 41 -11.69 9.34 -6.01
CA GLN A 41 -10.48 10.09 -6.34
C GLN A 41 -9.51 9.26 -7.19
N LEU A 42 -9.35 7.98 -6.89
CA LEU A 42 -8.50 7.08 -7.65
C LEU A 42 -8.98 6.95 -9.10
N ALA A 43 -10.30 6.78 -9.30
CA ALA A 43 -10.90 6.73 -10.63
C ALA A 43 -10.62 8.02 -11.42
N ALA A 44 -10.82 9.19 -10.79
CA ALA A 44 -10.55 10.49 -11.42
C ALA A 44 -9.08 10.70 -11.78
N VAL A 45 -8.16 10.26 -10.91
CA VAL A 45 -6.72 10.31 -11.17
C VAL A 45 -6.35 9.35 -12.30
N GLN A 46 -6.88 8.14 -12.27
CA GLN A 46 -6.58 7.12 -13.27
C GLN A 46 -7.05 7.50 -14.66
N GLU A 47 -8.22 8.18 -14.77
CA GLU A 47 -8.72 8.75 -16.04
C GLU A 47 -7.72 9.71 -16.71
N LYS A 48 -6.91 10.43 -15.91
CA LYS A 48 -5.98 11.44 -16.42
C LYS A 48 -4.53 10.94 -16.53
N CYS A 49 -4.12 10.11 -15.57
CA CYS A 49 -2.70 9.74 -15.42
C CYS A 49 -2.34 8.38 -16.04
N HIS A 50 -3.32 7.46 -16.15
CA HIS A 50 -3.14 6.12 -16.72
C HIS A 50 -1.96 5.37 -16.10
N PHE A 51 -1.88 5.32 -14.77
CA PHE A 51 -0.87 4.52 -14.08
C PHE A 51 -1.08 3.03 -14.37
N ARG A 52 0.02 2.29 -14.47
CA ARG A 52 -0.04 0.83 -14.65
C ARG A 52 -0.14 0.10 -13.31
N TYR A 53 0.72 0.45 -12.36
CA TYR A 53 0.77 -0.18 -11.05
C TYR A 53 0.34 0.77 -9.95
N ILE A 54 -0.25 0.19 -8.90
CA ILE A 54 -0.55 0.91 -7.67
C ILE A 54 0.09 0.17 -6.48
N ARG A 55 0.85 0.90 -5.66
CA ARG A 55 1.59 0.38 -4.52
C ARG A 55 1.01 0.95 -3.22
N GLY A 56 0.46 0.07 -2.38
CA GLY A 56 0.02 0.39 -1.04
C GLY A 56 0.74 -0.46 0.00
N HIS A 57 0.96 0.09 1.20
CA HIS A 57 1.56 -0.63 2.32
C HIS A 57 0.51 -1.05 3.35
N GLY A 58 0.89 -1.97 4.25
CA GLY A 58 0.01 -2.40 5.34
C GLY A 58 -1.01 -3.45 4.94
N LEU A 59 -0.67 -4.33 3.99
CA LEU A 59 -1.51 -5.44 3.56
C LEU A 59 -1.96 -6.32 4.72
N PHE A 60 -1.05 -6.65 5.65
CA PHE A 60 -1.33 -7.50 6.80
C PHE A 60 -1.63 -6.72 8.08
N SER A 61 -1.74 -5.39 8.01
CA SER A 61 -2.13 -4.58 9.16
C SER A 61 -3.52 -4.98 9.67
N ASP A 62 -3.75 -4.83 10.96
CA ASP A 62 -5.02 -5.22 11.61
C ASP A 62 -6.25 -4.53 11.00
N GLN A 63 -6.08 -3.34 10.41
CA GLN A 63 -7.13 -2.61 9.69
C GLN A 63 -7.65 -3.36 8.46
N MET A 64 -6.82 -4.21 7.84
CA MET A 64 -7.23 -5.07 6.73
C MET A 64 -7.93 -6.34 7.19
N GLY A 65 -7.79 -6.69 8.47
CA GLY A 65 -8.53 -7.77 9.10
C GLY A 65 -8.25 -9.16 8.55
N ILE A 66 -7.09 -9.36 7.91
CA ILE A 66 -6.75 -10.68 7.31
C ILE A 66 -6.56 -11.73 8.38
N TYR A 67 -5.75 -11.44 9.40
CA TYR A 67 -5.53 -12.36 10.53
C TYR A 67 -6.51 -12.07 11.65
N GLN A 68 -7.20 -13.10 12.12
CA GLN A 68 -8.16 -13.01 13.20
C GLN A 68 -7.95 -14.12 14.22
N GLU A 69 -8.07 -13.77 15.51
CA GLU A 69 -8.11 -14.71 16.62
C GLU A 69 -9.38 -14.49 17.43
N TRP A 70 -10.05 -15.58 17.76
CA TRP A 70 -11.21 -15.56 18.64
C TRP A 70 -11.15 -16.71 19.64
N GLY A 71 -11.62 -16.47 20.86
CA GLY A 71 -11.76 -17.48 21.89
C GLY A 71 -11.90 -16.87 23.29
N PRO A 72 -12.35 -17.66 24.28
CA PRO A 72 -12.43 -17.22 25.67
C PRO A 72 -11.04 -16.86 26.21
N PRO A 73 -10.95 -15.98 27.22
CA PRO A 73 -9.69 -15.44 27.73
C PRO A 73 -8.65 -16.48 28.20
N PHE A 74 -9.10 -17.66 28.59
CA PHE A 74 -8.26 -18.73 29.20
C PHE A 74 -8.30 -20.06 28.42
N ALA A 75 -8.81 -20.05 27.20
CA ALA A 75 -8.83 -21.22 26.32
C ALA A 75 -7.95 -20.99 25.09
N GLU A 76 -7.63 -22.09 24.41
CA GLU A 76 -6.96 -22.03 23.11
C GLU A 76 -7.80 -21.21 22.14
N LYS A 77 -7.17 -20.22 21.51
CA LYS A 77 -7.83 -19.35 20.56
C LYS A 77 -7.89 -20.01 19.19
N GLN A 78 -9.03 -19.84 18.54
CA GLN A 78 -9.19 -20.24 17.15
C GLN A 78 -8.64 -19.12 16.25
N GLN A 79 -7.83 -19.51 15.28
CA GLN A 79 -7.27 -18.62 14.27
C GLN A 79 -8.02 -18.81 12.96
N TRP A 80 -8.26 -17.72 12.25
CA TRP A 80 -8.78 -17.78 10.88
C TRP A 80 -8.29 -16.59 10.07
N TYR A 81 -8.39 -16.72 8.75
CA TYR A 81 -8.02 -15.71 7.80
C TYR A 81 -9.24 -15.18 7.04
N CYS A 82 -9.35 -13.87 6.89
CA CYS A 82 -10.44 -13.22 6.18
C CYS A 82 -9.87 -12.30 5.09
N PHE A 83 -10.14 -12.59 3.84
CA PHE A 83 -9.62 -11.82 2.70
C PHE A 83 -10.65 -10.84 2.12
N THR A 84 -11.85 -10.73 2.70
CA THR A 84 -12.95 -9.92 2.15
C THR A 84 -12.55 -8.47 1.86
N TYR A 85 -11.80 -7.82 2.76
CA TYR A 85 -11.38 -6.44 2.54
C TYR A 85 -10.25 -6.34 1.51
N LEU A 86 -9.35 -7.32 1.51
CA LEU A 86 -8.30 -7.40 0.50
C LEU A 86 -8.90 -7.58 -0.89
N ASP A 87 -9.79 -8.56 -1.06
CA ASP A 87 -10.46 -8.82 -2.34
C ASP A 87 -11.16 -7.56 -2.85
N ARG A 88 -11.91 -6.86 -1.98
CA ARG A 88 -12.58 -5.63 -2.35
C ARG A 88 -11.61 -4.53 -2.83
N VAL A 89 -10.45 -4.39 -2.20
CA VAL A 89 -9.44 -3.40 -2.62
C VAL A 89 -8.82 -3.82 -3.95
N MET A 90 -8.50 -5.11 -4.10
CA MET A 90 -7.92 -5.63 -5.35
C MET A 90 -8.88 -5.48 -6.53
N ASP A 91 -10.15 -5.83 -6.33
CA ASP A 91 -11.19 -5.65 -7.34
C ASP A 91 -11.32 -4.19 -7.76
N ALA A 92 -11.36 -3.26 -6.80
CA ALA A 92 -11.44 -1.83 -7.09
C ALA A 92 -10.22 -1.31 -7.87
N TYR A 93 -9.02 -1.83 -7.62
CA TYR A 93 -7.83 -1.48 -8.41
C TYR A 93 -7.94 -2.02 -9.83
N LEU A 94 -8.32 -3.28 -9.99
CA LEU A 94 -8.49 -3.91 -11.30
C LEU A 94 -9.60 -3.26 -12.13
N GLU A 95 -10.72 -2.89 -11.52
CA GLU A 95 -11.81 -2.15 -12.16
C GLU A 95 -11.35 -0.79 -12.72
N ASN A 96 -10.36 -0.17 -12.08
CA ASN A 96 -9.73 1.06 -12.54
C ASN A 96 -8.54 0.82 -13.50
N GLY A 97 -8.30 -0.42 -13.93
CA GLY A 97 -7.22 -0.77 -14.85
C GLY A 97 -5.82 -0.71 -14.21
N LEU A 98 -5.74 -0.83 -12.89
CA LEU A 98 -4.49 -0.81 -12.12
C LEU A 98 -4.08 -2.23 -11.73
N GLU A 99 -2.80 -2.56 -11.90
CA GLU A 99 -2.22 -3.79 -11.38
C GLU A 99 -1.66 -3.55 -9.97
N PRO A 100 -2.06 -4.32 -8.95
CA PRO A 100 -1.53 -4.16 -7.60
C PRO A 100 -0.03 -4.50 -7.52
N PHE A 101 0.75 -3.62 -6.89
CA PHE A 101 2.14 -3.87 -6.49
C PHE A 101 2.16 -4.06 -4.98
N LEU A 102 2.17 -5.33 -4.52
CA LEU A 102 1.93 -5.67 -3.13
C LEU A 102 3.19 -5.53 -2.27
N GLU A 103 3.04 -4.89 -1.11
CA GLU A 103 3.99 -4.94 -0.01
C GLU A 103 3.48 -5.90 1.07
N LEU A 104 4.24 -6.97 1.32
CA LEU A 104 3.89 -7.99 2.32
C LEU A 104 4.29 -7.51 3.73
N GLY A 105 3.49 -6.65 4.31
CA GLY A 105 3.62 -6.02 5.63
C GLY A 105 2.32 -5.29 6.01
N PHE A 106 2.18 -4.85 7.23
CA PHE A 106 3.01 -5.06 8.41
C PHE A 106 2.57 -6.30 9.19
N MET A 107 3.34 -6.70 10.23
CA MET A 107 2.96 -7.83 11.08
C MET A 107 1.64 -7.52 11.81
N PRO A 108 0.65 -8.44 11.83
CA PRO A 108 -0.54 -8.29 12.68
C PRO A 108 -0.15 -8.20 14.15
N GLU A 109 -0.82 -7.34 14.93
CA GLU A 109 -0.51 -7.10 16.34
C GLU A 109 -0.49 -8.39 17.17
N LYS A 110 -1.43 -9.29 16.92
CA LYS A 110 -1.55 -10.55 17.65
C LYS A 110 -0.43 -11.53 17.37
N LEU A 111 0.19 -11.48 16.20
CA LEU A 111 1.34 -12.30 15.82
C LEU A 111 2.67 -11.64 16.19
N ALA A 112 2.73 -10.34 16.38
CA ALA A 112 3.94 -9.59 16.63
C ALA A 112 4.66 -10.02 17.92
N SER A 113 5.98 -10.21 17.87
CA SER A 113 6.81 -10.63 19.03
C SER A 113 6.97 -9.53 20.09
N SER A 114 6.64 -8.29 19.78
CA SER A 114 6.64 -7.17 20.72
C SER A 114 5.66 -6.08 20.31
N GLU A 115 5.41 -5.13 21.22
CA GLU A 115 4.55 -3.97 20.98
C GLU A 115 5.25 -2.84 20.20
N GLN A 116 6.47 -3.07 19.71
CA GLN A 116 7.21 -2.07 18.95
C GLN A 116 6.53 -1.78 17.62
N THR A 117 6.15 -0.52 17.42
CA THR A 117 5.48 -0.06 16.20
C THR A 117 6.24 1.09 15.56
N LEU A 118 6.09 1.23 14.24
CA LEU A 118 6.39 2.44 13.52
C LEU A 118 5.09 3.17 13.20
N PHE A 119 5.19 4.49 13.10
CA PHE A 119 4.10 5.39 12.77
C PHE A 119 2.94 5.43 13.79
N TYR A 120 2.15 6.47 13.72
CA TYR A 120 1.00 6.68 14.61
C TYR A 120 -0.14 5.66 14.44
N TRP A 121 -0.19 4.94 13.32
CA TRP A 121 -1.18 3.87 13.05
C TRP A 121 -0.73 2.48 13.52
N LYS A 122 0.30 2.42 14.37
CA LYS A 122 0.77 1.19 15.02
C LYS A 122 1.16 0.06 14.05
N ALA A 123 1.97 0.39 13.04
CA ALA A 123 2.52 -0.62 12.14
C ALA A 123 3.60 -1.45 12.83
N HIS A 124 3.36 -2.72 13.07
CA HIS A 124 4.33 -3.63 13.69
C HIS A 124 5.35 -4.09 12.66
N THR A 125 6.64 -3.87 12.95
CA THR A 125 7.77 -4.24 12.08
C THR A 125 8.67 -5.31 12.67
N VAL A 126 8.20 -5.95 13.74
CA VAL A 126 8.91 -7.03 14.42
C VAL A 126 8.53 -8.39 13.81
N PRO A 127 9.37 -9.43 13.98
CA PRO A 127 9.04 -10.78 13.53
C PRO A 127 7.83 -11.34 14.31
N PRO A 128 7.22 -12.44 13.86
CA PRO A 128 6.17 -13.12 14.61
C PRO A 128 6.70 -13.71 15.91
N LYS A 129 5.82 -13.98 16.88
CA LYS A 129 6.14 -14.66 18.15
C LYS A 129 6.60 -16.08 17.90
N ASP A 130 5.96 -16.75 16.96
CA ASP A 130 6.32 -18.08 16.49
C ASP A 130 6.63 -18.02 14.98
N MET A 131 7.83 -18.51 14.60
CA MET A 131 8.23 -18.55 13.18
C MET A 131 7.55 -19.68 12.40
N ALA A 132 6.78 -20.55 13.06
CA ALA A 132 5.99 -21.59 12.42
C ALA A 132 4.56 -21.12 12.05
N GLU A 133 4.13 -19.97 12.55
CA GLU A 133 2.90 -19.29 12.18
C GLU A 133 3.15 -18.30 11.03
#